data_4f1ddbfa25c95f329b4869e20e0f58bd
#
_entry.id   4f1ddbfa25c95f329b4869e20e0f58bd
#
_cell.length_a   1.000
_cell.length_b   1.000
_cell.length_c   1.000
_cell.angle_alpha   90.00
_cell.angle_beta   90.00
_cell.angle_gamma   90.00
#
_symmetry.space_group_name_H-M   'P 1'
#
loop_
_entity.id
_entity.type
_entity.pdbx_description
1 polymer ?
#
loop_
_entity_poly.entity_id
_entity_poly.type
_entity_poly.pdbx_seq_one_letter_code
_entity_poly.pdbx_strand_id
1 'polypeptide(L)'
;MVPKKSPRIPLELHQIKAYEFYQKRLASGKEGNEIDDWQQAKEYLSQHPRAILAWNLKMPYRGGKRLIKRLLLSLQSLVRVAWKLLIFPFWLFQQIPGLFAREDKDSRTFAIDVVKTIISALGLIATLLAGIGLFVNYLNSQAERQLIQERLITERFSKAVEQIGNNKEEVVIGGIYSLERIAKDSPKDQWTIMEVLTSYIRKNSPIPSNIQQLEPEERQKALEKLPSVSIPVQAALTVIGRRKVENDQAGDNLAGTTDSNKIKILDLSRTNLREANLNRANLNRANLNRANLNGAYLDGANLNRANLNGAYLDGAYLYRAYLYRAYLYGANLYRAYLYRANLYGANLYGAYLYGAVGLHPEQIKSACFWERAIYTQAKWDKDKKLWVAADPKANQREIDKLKRDKNSDPRNPIDCTTK
;
A
#
# COMPACT_ATOMS: atom_id res chain seq x y z
N MET A 1 1.52 -6.37 -44.25
CA MET A 1 2.24 -5.64 -43.16
C MET A 1 1.60 -6.04 -41.84
N VAL A 2 2.30 -6.83 -41.01
CA VAL A 2 1.82 -7.20 -39.66
C VAL A 2 1.99 -5.96 -38.77
N PRO A 3 0.96 -5.50 -38.02
CA PRO A 3 1.11 -4.35 -37.14
C PRO A 3 2.14 -4.69 -36.05
N LYS A 4 3.22 -3.89 -35.97
CA LYS A 4 4.20 -3.97 -34.89
C LYS A 4 3.46 -3.76 -33.56
N LYS A 5 3.31 -4.81 -32.76
CA LYS A 5 2.80 -4.70 -31.38
C LYS A 5 3.67 -3.68 -30.65
N SER A 6 3.03 -2.63 -30.11
CA SER A 6 3.70 -1.65 -29.25
C SER A 6 4.38 -2.37 -28.08
N PRO A 7 5.59 -1.98 -27.68
CA PRO A 7 6.28 -2.62 -26.56
C PRO A 7 5.46 -2.48 -25.29
N ARG A 8 5.27 -3.58 -24.55
CA ARG A 8 4.54 -3.56 -23.28
C ARG A 8 5.31 -2.70 -22.26
N ILE A 9 4.60 -1.78 -21.63
CA ILE A 9 5.17 -0.86 -20.63
C ILE A 9 5.31 -1.63 -19.29
N PRO A 10 6.52 -1.74 -18.70
CA PRO A 10 6.69 -2.31 -17.39
C PRO A 10 5.97 -1.48 -16.31
N LEU A 11 5.27 -2.13 -15.38
CA LEU A 11 4.48 -1.46 -14.33
C LEU A 11 5.34 -0.52 -13.49
N GLU A 12 6.52 -0.96 -13.07
CA GLU A 12 7.45 -0.16 -12.27
C GLU A 12 7.91 1.10 -12.99
N LEU A 13 8.21 1.01 -14.30
CA LEU A 13 8.56 2.16 -15.11
C LEU A 13 7.38 3.12 -15.24
N HIS A 14 6.17 2.59 -15.37
CA HIS A 14 4.95 3.37 -15.42
C HIS A 14 4.69 4.09 -14.09
N GLN A 15 4.85 3.40 -12.95
CA GLN A 15 4.73 3.98 -11.61
C GLN A 15 5.71 5.13 -11.39
N ILE A 16 7.00 4.92 -11.74
CA ILE A 16 8.03 5.96 -11.62
C ILE A 16 7.67 7.17 -12.48
N LYS A 17 7.21 6.95 -13.71
CA LYS A 17 6.82 8.05 -14.61
C LYS A 17 5.57 8.78 -14.11
N ALA A 18 4.57 8.07 -13.62
CA ALA A 18 3.37 8.68 -13.02
C ALA A 18 3.74 9.53 -11.79
N TYR A 19 4.65 9.02 -10.95
CA TYR A 19 5.18 9.78 -9.81
C TYR A 19 5.97 11.03 -10.23
N GLU A 20 6.77 10.96 -11.29
CA GLU A 20 7.45 12.14 -11.85
C GLU A 20 6.44 13.21 -12.34
N PHE A 21 5.34 12.82 -12.98
CA PHE A 21 4.29 13.73 -13.40
C PHE A 21 3.56 14.34 -12.20
N TYR A 22 3.23 13.54 -11.20
CA TYR A 22 2.68 13.99 -9.92
C TYR A 22 3.56 15.06 -9.26
N GLN A 23 4.87 14.81 -9.14
CA GLN A 23 5.82 15.77 -8.55
C GLN A 23 5.89 17.08 -9.38
N LYS A 24 5.92 16.99 -10.70
CA LYS A 24 5.90 18.16 -11.58
C LYS A 24 4.62 18.98 -11.45
N ARG A 25 3.48 18.30 -11.34
CA ARG A 25 2.18 18.94 -11.12
C ARG A 25 2.14 19.69 -9.81
N LEU A 26 2.57 19.05 -8.72
CA LEU A 26 2.66 19.70 -7.39
C LEU A 26 3.58 20.92 -7.43
N ALA A 27 4.74 20.81 -8.06
CA ALA A 27 5.70 21.92 -8.17
C ALA A 27 5.19 23.10 -9.03
N SER A 28 4.28 22.83 -9.98
CA SER A 28 3.71 23.86 -10.87
C SER A 28 2.38 24.43 -10.37
N GLY A 29 1.86 23.94 -9.23
CA GLY A 29 0.56 24.38 -8.67
C GLY A 29 -0.66 24.04 -9.55
N LYS A 30 -0.51 23.14 -10.54
CA LYS A 30 -1.60 22.76 -11.42
C LYS A 30 -2.58 21.82 -10.74
N GLU A 31 -3.88 22.05 -10.93
CA GLU A 31 -4.93 21.13 -10.53
C GLU A 31 -4.89 19.87 -11.40
N GLY A 32 -5.20 18.72 -10.79
CA GLY A 32 -5.24 17.40 -11.44
C GLY A 32 -5.20 16.31 -10.38
N ASN A 33 -5.40 15.08 -10.80
CA ASN A 33 -5.39 13.93 -9.88
C ASN A 33 -4.35 12.87 -10.31
N GLU A 34 -4.11 11.90 -9.46
CA GLU A 34 -3.13 10.82 -9.70
C GLU A 34 -3.50 9.91 -10.87
N ILE A 35 -4.79 9.84 -11.24
CA ILE A 35 -5.25 9.09 -12.41
C ILE A 35 -4.81 9.80 -13.69
N ASP A 36 -4.88 11.14 -13.71
CA ASP A 36 -4.41 11.95 -14.83
C ASP A 36 -2.88 11.82 -14.98
N ASP A 37 -2.13 11.84 -13.88
CA ASP A 37 -0.67 11.61 -13.87
C ASP A 37 -0.33 10.20 -14.39
N TRP A 38 -1.14 9.21 -14.02
CA TRP A 38 -1.00 7.83 -14.49
C TRP A 38 -1.29 7.69 -15.99
N GLN A 39 -2.32 8.34 -16.48
CA GLN A 39 -2.66 8.35 -17.92
C GLN A 39 -1.59 9.06 -18.73
N GLN A 40 -1.09 10.23 -18.28
CA GLN A 40 0.01 10.94 -18.91
C GLN A 40 1.29 10.10 -18.95
N ALA A 41 1.59 9.36 -17.89
CA ALA A 41 2.74 8.45 -17.88
C ALA A 41 2.58 7.32 -18.90
N LYS A 42 1.39 6.74 -19.04
CA LYS A 42 1.08 5.71 -20.04
C LYS A 42 1.28 6.24 -21.46
N GLU A 43 0.77 7.43 -21.74
CA GLU A 43 0.89 8.08 -23.04
C GLU A 43 2.35 8.39 -23.35
N TYR A 44 3.08 9.04 -22.43
CA TYR A 44 4.50 9.32 -22.58
C TYR A 44 5.31 8.07 -22.91
N LEU A 45 5.13 6.99 -22.16
CA LEU A 45 5.88 5.74 -22.35
C LEU A 45 5.51 5.04 -23.65
N SER A 46 4.26 5.15 -24.11
CA SER A 46 3.84 4.62 -25.43
C SER A 46 4.53 5.33 -26.60
N GLN A 47 4.79 6.65 -26.45
CA GLN A 47 5.48 7.47 -27.42
C GLN A 47 7.02 7.33 -27.34
N HIS A 48 7.56 6.78 -26.24
CA HIS A 48 8.99 6.66 -25.99
C HIS A 48 9.45 5.20 -25.80
N PRO A 49 9.35 4.33 -26.81
CA PRO A 49 9.69 2.90 -26.69
C PRO A 49 11.16 2.65 -26.31
N ARG A 50 12.06 3.62 -26.60
CA ARG A 50 13.47 3.55 -26.19
C ARG A 50 13.65 3.64 -24.67
N ALA A 51 12.77 4.36 -23.95
CA ALA A 51 12.79 4.41 -22.49
C ALA A 51 12.45 3.05 -21.88
N ILE A 52 11.46 2.35 -22.47
CA ILE A 52 11.08 1.00 -22.06
C ILE A 52 12.23 0.01 -22.32
N LEU A 53 12.88 0.13 -23.48
CA LEU A 53 14.01 -0.73 -23.84
C LEU A 53 15.23 -0.48 -22.93
N ALA A 54 15.52 0.79 -22.63
CA ALA A 54 16.59 1.18 -21.71
C ALA A 54 16.30 0.70 -20.26
N TRP A 55 15.04 0.72 -19.83
CA TRP A 55 14.63 0.17 -18.56
C TRP A 55 14.83 -1.34 -18.50
N ASN A 56 14.36 -2.08 -19.51
CA ASN A 56 14.52 -3.52 -19.59
C ASN A 56 15.99 -3.95 -19.66
N LEU A 57 16.87 -3.11 -20.22
CA LEU A 57 18.31 -3.32 -20.25
C LEU A 57 19.02 -2.91 -18.95
N LYS A 58 18.49 -1.90 -18.22
CA LYS A 58 19.04 -1.42 -16.95
C LYS A 58 18.52 -2.16 -15.73
N MET A 59 17.36 -2.87 -15.84
CA MET A 59 16.89 -3.76 -14.78
C MET A 59 17.87 -4.93 -14.65
N PRO A 60 18.89 -4.83 -13.82
CA PRO A 60 19.70 -5.98 -13.56
C PRO A 60 18.99 -6.80 -12.49
N TYR A 61 18.91 -8.01 -12.69
CA TYR A 61 19.19 -9.07 -11.72
C TYR A 61 20.29 -8.64 -10.72
N ARG A 62 20.02 -7.68 -9.84
CA ARG A 62 21.05 -7.17 -8.90
C ARG A 62 21.52 -8.23 -7.91
N GLY A 63 20.69 -9.25 -7.60
CA GLY A 63 21.09 -10.41 -6.82
C GLY A 63 21.63 -11.57 -7.65
N GLY A 64 21.01 -11.85 -8.79
CA GLY A 64 21.35 -12.98 -9.66
C GLY A 64 22.68 -12.83 -10.42
N LYS A 65 23.05 -11.60 -10.85
CA LYS A 65 24.33 -11.39 -11.57
C LYS A 65 25.57 -11.70 -10.74
N ARG A 66 25.57 -11.43 -9.44
CA ARG A 66 26.69 -11.80 -8.57
C ARG A 66 26.75 -13.31 -8.34
N LEU A 67 25.60 -13.96 -8.20
CA LEU A 67 25.51 -15.42 -8.04
C LEU A 67 25.86 -16.13 -9.35
N ILE A 68 25.30 -15.68 -10.47
CA ILE A 68 25.59 -16.21 -11.82
C ILE A 68 27.06 -15.97 -12.19
N LYS A 69 27.62 -14.79 -11.90
CA LYS A 69 29.06 -14.52 -12.14
C LYS A 69 29.95 -15.39 -11.25
N ARG A 70 29.58 -15.64 -9.99
CA ARG A 70 30.30 -16.60 -9.12
C ARG A 70 30.14 -18.03 -9.60
N LEU A 71 28.94 -18.44 -10.04
CA LEU A 71 28.68 -19.75 -10.64
C LEU A 71 29.41 -19.93 -11.99
N LEU A 72 29.43 -18.91 -12.85
CA LEU A 72 30.21 -18.96 -14.11
C LEU A 72 31.71 -19.02 -13.86
N LEU A 73 32.24 -18.32 -12.86
CA LEU A 73 33.64 -18.40 -12.48
C LEU A 73 33.98 -19.76 -11.85
N SER A 74 33.09 -20.32 -11.06
CA SER A 74 33.25 -21.69 -10.53
C SER A 74 33.09 -22.76 -11.60
N LEU A 75 32.18 -22.56 -12.58
CA LEU A 75 32.04 -23.40 -13.76
C LEU A 75 33.30 -23.33 -14.67
N GLN A 76 33.86 -22.15 -14.87
CA GLN A 76 35.13 -22.01 -15.63
C GLN A 76 36.29 -22.70 -14.91
N SER A 77 36.32 -22.67 -13.55
CA SER A 77 37.32 -23.40 -12.80
C SER A 77 37.09 -24.92 -12.87
N LEU A 78 35.83 -25.37 -12.79
CA LEU A 78 35.46 -26.76 -12.95
C LEU A 78 35.74 -27.30 -14.38
N VAL A 79 35.44 -26.48 -15.41
CA VAL A 79 35.78 -26.78 -16.80
C VAL A 79 37.29 -26.88 -16.99
N ARG A 80 38.10 -25.97 -16.37
CA ARG A 80 39.58 -26.11 -16.42
C ARG A 80 40.09 -27.33 -15.71
N VAL A 81 39.47 -27.72 -14.59
CA VAL A 81 39.80 -28.94 -13.88
C VAL A 81 39.35 -30.16 -14.68
N ALA A 82 38.16 -30.17 -15.28
CA ALA A 82 37.66 -31.19 -16.15
C ALA A 82 38.53 -31.35 -17.43
N TRP A 83 38.99 -30.25 -18.03
CA TRP A 83 39.94 -30.25 -19.14
C TRP A 83 41.27 -30.89 -18.76
N LYS A 84 41.79 -30.54 -17.58
CA LYS A 84 43.04 -31.17 -17.06
C LYS A 84 42.82 -32.65 -16.78
N LEU A 85 41.64 -33.05 -16.25
CA LEU A 85 41.27 -34.43 -16.00
C LEU A 85 40.98 -35.22 -17.28
N LEU A 86 40.56 -34.56 -18.38
CA LEU A 86 40.36 -35.14 -19.71
C LEU A 86 41.66 -35.26 -20.50
N ILE A 87 42.60 -34.32 -20.36
CA ILE A 87 43.90 -34.35 -21.04
C ILE A 87 44.82 -35.40 -20.38
N PHE A 88 44.76 -35.57 -19.06
CA PHE A 88 45.54 -36.56 -18.33
C PHE A 88 45.20 -38.00 -18.79
N PRO A 89 43.93 -38.41 -18.94
CA PRO A 89 43.59 -39.72 -19.53
C PRO A 89 44.03 -39.89 -20.99
N PHE A 90 43.97 -38.78 -21.79
CA PHE A 90 44.42 -38.84 -23.20
C PHE A 90 45.92 -39.06 -23.35
N TRP A 91 46.73 -38.44 -22.47
CA TRP A 91 48.16 -38.73 -22.40
C TRP A 91 48.40 -40.18 -21.91
N LEU A 92 47.65 -40.64 -20.91
CA LEU A 92 47.70 -42.00 -20.40
C LEU A 92 47.28 -43.02 -21.50
N PHE A 93 46.25 -42.64 -22.32
CA PHE A 93 45.77 -43.45 -23.43
C PHE A 93 46.82 -43.66 -24.52
N GLN A 94 47.74 -42.73 -24.72
CA GLN A 94 48.91 -42.89 -25.62
C GLN A 94 49.94 -43.87 -25.09
N GLN A 95 50.03 -44.07 -23.78
CA GLN A 95 50.93 -45.03 -23.14
C GLN A 95 50.36 -46.44 -23.04
N ILE A 96 49.01 -46.61 -23.14
CA ILE A 96 48.30 -47.87 -23.00
C ILE A 96 48.71 -48.91 -24.06
N PRO A 97 48.92 -48.58 -25.38
CA PRO A 97 49.37 -49.54 -26.37
C PRO A 97 50.69 -50.20 -26.00
N GLY A 98 51.61 -49.41 -25.38
CA GLY A 98 52.90 -49.95 -24.92
C GLY A 98 52.78 -50.90 -23.72
N LEU A 99 51.75 -50.69 -22.86
CA LEU A 99 51.46 -51.59 -21.73
C LEU A 99 50.79 -52.91 -22.17
N PHE A 100 49.93 -52.85 -23.22
CA PHE A 100 49.34 -54.09 -23.76
C PHE A 100 50.27 -54.87 -24.66
N ALA A 101 51.35 -54.29 -25.17
CA ALA A 101 52.35 -54.95 -25.99
C ALA A 101 53.35 -55.82 -25.18
N ARG A 102 53.37 -55.68 -23.83
CA ARG A 102 54.16 -56.59 -22.99
C ARG A 102 53.48 -57.88 -22.75
N GLU A 103 54.22 -58.98 -22.93
CA GLU A 103 53.71 -60.36 -22.76
C GLU A 103 53.44 -60.74 -21.28
N ASP A 104 53.88 -59.95 -20.36
CA ASP A 104 53.73 -60.21 -18.94
C ASP A 104 52.24 -60.01 -18.49
N LYS A 105 51.72 -60.99 -17.79
CA LYS A 105 50.36 -61.13 -17.34
C LYS A 105 49.96 -60.02 -16.36
N ASP A 106 50.88 -59.54 -15.50
CA ASP A 106 50.65 -58.52 -14.49
C ASP A 106 50.55 -57.13 -15.11
N SER A 107 51.30 -56.85 -16.17
CA SER A 107 51.20 -55.56 -16.93
C SER A 107 49.86 -55.46 -17.70
N ARG A 108 49.30 -56.54 -18.16
CA ARG A 108 47.99 -56.56 -18.82
C ARG A 108 46.82 -56.35 -17.85
N THR A 109 46.90 -56.93 -16.64
CA THR A 109 45.88 -56.73 -15.60
C THR A 109 45.89 -55.29 -15.12
N PHE A 110 47.05 -54.69 -14.88
CA PHE A 110 47.23 -53.28 -14.51
C PHE A 110 46.63 -52.32 -15.58
N ALA A 111 46.90 -52.61 -16.88
CA ALA A 111 46.34 -51.77 -17.96
C ALA A 111 44.81 -51.83 -17.99
N ILE A 112 44.19 -53.00 -17.78
CA ILE A 112 42.74 -53.16 -17.69
C ILE A 112 42.13 -52.38 -16.50
N ASP A 113 42.78 -52.41 -15.34
CA ASP A 113 42.28 -51.72 -14.15
C ASP A 113 42.42 -50.17 -14.27
N VAL A 114 43.46 -49.71 -14.93
CA VAL A 114 43.60 -48.29 -15.28
C VAL A 114 42.46 -47.84 -16.22
N VAL A 115 42.14 -48.62 -17.26
CA VAL A 115 41.06 -48.34 -18.20
C VAL A 115 39.69 -48.34 -17.47
N LYS A 116 39.41 -49.29 -16.59
CA LYS A 116 38.20 -49.33 -15.77
C LYS A 116 38.08 -48.09 -14.86
N THR A 117 39.18 -47.66 -14.23
CA THR A 117 39.21 -46.48 -13.37
C THR A 117 38.91 -45.20 -14.17
N ILE A 118 39.48 -45.07 -15.38
CA ILE A 118 39.21 -43.92 -16.26
C ILE A 118 37.73 -43.92 -16.68
N ILE A 119 37.15 -45.05 -17.08
CA ILE A 119 35.73 -45.14 -17.46
C ILE A 119 34.83 -44.75 -16.27
N SER A 120 35.14 -45.25 -15.07
CA SER A 120 34.39 -44.88 -13.85
C SER A 120 34.48 -43.40 -13.52
N ALA A 121 35.66 -42.79 -13.64
CA ALA A 121 35.85 -41.34 -13.44
C ALA A 121 35.08 -40.49 -14.47
N LEU A 122 35.08 -40.90 -15.73
CA LEU A 122 34.30 -40.25 -16.79
C LEU A 122 32.80 -40.38 -16.54
N GLY A 123 32.33 -41.54 -16.07
CA GLY A 123 30.93 -41.72 -15.65
C GLY A 123 30.51 -40.78 -14.51
N LEU A 124 31.37 -40.63 -13.48
CA LEU A 124 31.12 -39.68 -12.38
C LEU A 124 31.07 -38.23 -12.87
N ILE A 125 31.99 -37.83 -13.74
CA ILE A 125 32.01 -36.49 -14.33
C ILE A 125 30.72 -36.23 -15.14
N ALA A 126 30.31 -37.18 -15.97
CA ALA A 126 29.07 -37.06 -16.75
C ALA A 126 27.83 -36.94 -15.86
N THR A 127 27.77 -37.70 -14.76
CA THR A 127 26.69 -37.62 -13.77
C THR A 127 26.63 -36.24 -13.07
N LEU A 128 27.80 -35.71 -12.67
CA LEU A 128 27.91 -34.38 -12.06
C LEU A 128 27.48 -33.29 -13.04
N LEU A 129 27.91 -33.36 -14.30
CA LEU A 129 27.50 -32.39 -15.34
C LEU A 129 26.00 -32.45 -15.60
N ALA A 130 25.41 -33.64 -15.67
CA ALA A 130 23.97 -33.78 -15.78
C ALA A 130 23.21 -33.20 -14.58
N GLY A 131 23.70 -33.45 -13.36
CA GLY A 131 23.13 -32.84 -12.12
C GLY A 131 23.19 -31.33 -12.14
N ILE A 132 24.31 -30.75 -12.55
CA ILE A 132 24.46 -29.27 -12.69
C ILE A 132 23.47 -28.75 -13.75
N GLY A 133 23.33 -29.43 -14.89
CA GLY A 133 22.38 -29.06 -15.93
C GLY A 133 20.92 -29.04 -15.44
N LEU A 134 20.52 -30.09 -14.71
CA LEU A 134 19.19 -30.17 -14.08
C LEU A 134 18.98 -29.06 -13.06
N PHE A 135 19.98 -28.77 -12.22
CA PHE A 135 19.91 -27.69 -11.23
C PHE A 135 19.78 -26.30 -11.87
N VAL A 136 20.57 -26.00 -12.90
CA VAL A 136 20.48 -24.75 -13.67
C VAL A 136 19.10 -24.61 -14.33
N ASN A 137 18.58 -25.70 -14.91
CA ASN A 137 17.26 -25.69 -15.52
C ASN A 137 16.15 -25.48 -14.47
N TYR A 138 16.27 -26.08 -13.29
CA TYR A 138 15.36 -25.81 -12.15
C TYR A 138 15.39 -24.34 -11.74
N LEU A 139 16.56 -23.72 -11.58
CA LEU A 139 16.68 -22.29 -11.24
C LEU A 139 16.08 -21.40 -12.32
N ASN A 140 16.32 -21.70 -13.58
CA ASN A 140 15.73 -20.94 -14.70
C ASN A 140 14.20 -21.06 -14.71
N SER A 141 13.66 -22.26 -14.48
CA SER A 141 12.21 -22.46 -14.44
C SER A 141 11.55 -21.71 -13.27
N GLN A 142 12.22 -21.56 -12.13
CA GLN A 142 11.74 -20.73 -11.01
C GLN A 142 11.70 -19.24 -11.39
N ALA A 143 12.77 -18.75 -12.02
CA ALA A 143 12.85 -17.35 -12.47
C ALA A 143 11.78 -17.04 -13.53
N GLU A 144 11.55 -17.95 -14.47
CA GLU A 144 10.48 -17.80 -15.47
C GLU A 144 9.09 -17.78 -14.85
N ARG A 145 8.81 -18.65 -13.87
CA ARG A 145 7.54 -18.65 -13.14
C ARG A 145 7.29 -17.30 -12.43
N GLN A 146 8.30 -16.75 -11.77
CA GLN A 146 8.19 -15.43 -11.13
C GLN A 146 7.90 -14.32 -12.14
N LEU A 147 8.61 -14.30 -13.27
CA LEU A 147 8.37 -13.33 -14.35
C LEU A 147 6.96 -13.45 -14.94
N ILE A 148 6.46 -14.66 -15.12
CA ILE A 148 5.10 -14.92 -15.60
C ILE A 148 4.08 -14.40 -14.58
N GLN A 149 4.27 -14.68 -13.29
CA GLN A 149 3.38 -14.18 -12.23
C GLN A 149 3.35 -12.66 -12.16
N GLU A 150 4.51 -12.00 -12.19
CA GLU A 150 4.59 -10.53 -12.21
C GLU A 150 3.91 -9.93 -13.44
N ARG A 151 4.09 -10.55 -14.59
CA ARG A 151 3.41 -10.13 -15.82
C ARG A 151 1.90 -10.25 -15.72
N LEU A 152 1.40 -11.38 -15.18
CA LEU A 152 -0.02 -11.60 -14.98
C LEU A 152 -0.63 -10.58 -13.99
N ILE A 153 0.07 -10.26 -12.90
CA ILE A 153 -0.34 -9.21 -11.95
C ILE A 153 -0.42 -7.87 -12.67
N THR A 154 0.59 -7.52 -13.45
CA THR A 154 0.62 -6.26 -14.20
C THR A 154 -0.53 -6.15 -15.21
N GLU A 155 -0.81 -7.23 -15.95
CA GLU A 155 -1.92 -7.27 -16.92
C GLU A 155 -3.28 -7.13 -16.21
N ARG A 156 -3.48 -7.84 -15.10
CA ARG A 156 -4.71 -7.75 -14.29
C ARG A 156 -4.87 -6.36 -13.69
N PHE A 157 -3.81 -5.77 -13.16
CA PHE A 157 -3.83 -4.43 -12.60
C PHE A 157 -4.21 -3.38 -13.65
N SER A 158 -3.57 -3.40 -14.82
CA SER A 158 -3.88 -2.46 -15.91
C SER A 158 -5.34 -2.59 -16.35
N LYS A 159 -5.85 -3.82 -16.46
CA LYS A 159 -7.25 -4.06 -16.80
C LYS A 159 -8.21 -3.59 -15.72
N ALA A 160 -7.89 -3.82 -14.44
CA ALA A 160 -8.71 -3.36 -13.33
C ALA A 160 -8.76 -1.82 -13.25
N VAL A 161 -7.62 -1.13 -13.47
CA VAL A 161 -7.57 0.34 -13.54
C VAL A 161 -8.38 0.87 -14.73
N GLU A 162 -8.36 0.21 -15.87
CA GLU A 162 -9.22 0.55 -17.01
C GLU A 162 -10.71 0.38 -16.65
N GLN A 163 -11.07 -0.70 -15.97
CA GLN A 163 -12.44 -0.97 -15.53
C GLN A 163 -12.96 0.07 -14.54
N ILE A 164 -12.17 0.54 -13.58
CA ILE A 164 -12.61 1.60 -12.64
C ILE A 164 -12.81 2.96 -13.31
N GLY A 165 -12.25 3.16 -14.50
CA GLY A 165 -12.49 4.35 -15.35
C GLY A 165 -13.71 4.23 -16.26
N ASN A 166 -14.46 3.13 -16.21
CA ASN A 166 -15.63 2.89 -17.06
C ASN A 166 -16.85 3.69 -16.59
N ASN A 167 -17.81 3.90 -17.52
CA ASN A 167 -19.06 4.59 -17.20
C ASN A 167 -20.13 3.64 -16.63
N LYS A 168 -19.98 2.33 -16.77
CA LYS A 168 -20.91 1.32 -16.25
C LYS A 168 -20.52 0.92 -14.83
N GLU A 169 -21.42 1.11 -13.91
CA GLU A 169 -21.21 0.90 -12.48
C GLU A 169 -20.77 -0.54 -12.17
N GLU A 170 -21.35 -1.53 -12.81
CA GLU A 170 -21.02 -2.94 -12.59
C GLU A 170 -19.59 -3.25 -13.03
N VAL A 171 -19.11 -2.62 -14.11
CA VAL A 171 -17.73 -2.77 -14.57
C VAL A 171 -16.75 -2.13 -13.60
N VAL A 172 -17.09 -0.96 -13.08
CA VAL A 172 -16.29 -0.26 -12.04
C VAL A 172 -16.17 -1.11 -10.79
N ILE A 173 -17.28 -1.67 -10.29
CA ILE A 173 -17.29 -2.54 -9.11
C ILE A 173 -16.42 -3.78 -9.36
N GLY A 174 -16.53 -4.39 -10.54
CA GLY A 174 -15.68 -5.51 -10.96
C GLY A 174 -14.19 -5.15 -10.94
N GLY A 175 -13.83 -3.96 -11.41
CA GLY A 175 -12.47 -3.42 -11.36
C GLY A 175 -11.96 -3.24 -9.92
N ILE A 176 -12.79 -2.67 -9.04
CA ILE A 176 -12.45 -2.46 -7.62
C ILE A 176 -12.15 -3.80 -6.91
N TYR A 177 -13.01 -4.81 -7.08
CA TYR A 177 -12.78 -6.12 -6.48
C TYR A 177 -11.63 -6.90 -7.15
N SER A 178 -11.35 -6.63 -8.43
CA SER A 178 -10.15 -7.16 -9.08
C SER A 178 -8.87 -6.58 -8.46
N LEU A 179 -8.85 -5.28 -8.15
CA LEU A 179 -7.76 -4.64 -7.40
C LEU A 179 -7.61 -5.24 -6.00
N GLU A 180 -8.71 -5.50 -5.29
CA GLU A 180 -8.65 -6.17 -3.98
C GLU A 180 -7.98 -7.55 -4.07
N ARG A 181 -8.34 -8.35 -5.08
CA ARG A 181 -7.73 -9.65 -5.29
C ARG A 181 -6.23 -9.54 -5.55
N ILE A 182 -5.83 -8.58 -6.39
CA ILE A 182 -4.41 -8.31 -6.66
C ILE A 182 -3.67 -7.92 -5.38
N ALA A 183 -4.27 -7.05 -4.53
CA ALA A 183 -3.66 -6.68 -3.24
C ALA A 183 -3.49 -7.86 -2.28
N LYS A 184 -4.38 -8.86 -2.34
CA LYS A 184 -4.26 -10.11 -1.57
C LYS A 184 -3.19 -11.04 -2.13
N ASP A 185 -3.11 -11.15 -3.46
CA ASP A 185 -2.16 -12.03 -4.15
C ASP A 185 -0.74 -11.44 -4.16
N SER A 186 -0.59 -10.12 -4.11
CA SER A 186 0.69 -9.39 -4.14
C SER A 186 0.74 -8.32 -3.04
N PRO A 187 1.22 -8.66 -1.83
CA PRO A 187 1.35 -7.71 -0.72
C PRO A 187 2.18 -6.46 -1.05
N LYS A 188 3.17 -6.58 -1.93
CA LYS A 188 4.02 -5.45 -2.37
C LYS A 188 3.25 -4.38 -3.14
N ASP A 189 2.17 -4.77 -3.83
CA ASP A 189 1.36 -3.87 -4.66
C ASP A 189 0.16 -3.29 -3.88
N GLN A 190 -0.09 -3.77 -2.65
CA GLN A 190 -1.25 -3.36 -1.86
C GLN A 190 -1.32 -1.84 -1.71
N TRP A 191 -0.19 -1.19 -1.37
CA TRP A 191 -0.22 0.25 -1.15
C TRP A 191 -0.58 1.04 -2.42
N THR A 192 0.00 0.71 -3.54
CA THR A 192 -0.35 1.33 -4.84
C THR A 192 -1.84 1.19 -5.15
N ILE A 193 -2.42 0.03 -4.82
CA ILE A 193 -3.87 -0.19 -4.98
C ILE A 193 -4.66 0.72 -4.04
N MET A 194 -4.23 0.90 -2.80
CA MET A 194 -4.88 1.84 -1.87
C MET A 194 -4.83 3.28 -2.38
N GLU A 195 -3.72 3.71 -2.97
CA GLU A 195 -3.59 5.03 -3.61
C GLU A 195 -4.57 5.20 -4.79
N VAL A 196 -4.69 4.18 -5.63
CA VAL A 196 -5.66 4.18 -6.74
C VAL A 196 -7.09 4.29 -6.22
N LEU A 197 -7.46 3.49 -5.21
CA LEU A 197 -8.81 3.49 -4.66
C LEU A 197 -9.15 4.80 -3.93
N THR A 198 -8.22 5.36 -3.15
CA THR A 198 -8.43 6.66 -2.50
C THR A 198 -8.56 7.79 -3.52
N SER A 199 -7.78 7.76 -4.60
CA SER A 199 -7.89 8.71 -5.72
C SER A 199 -9.23 8.56 -6.44
N TYR A 200 -9.68 7.33 -6.67
CA TYR A 200 -11.01 7.05 -7.22
C TYR A 200 -12.11 7.67 -6.35
N ILE A 201 -12.05 7.49 -5.02
CA ILE A 201 -13.04 8.04 -4.09
C ILE A 201 -13.02 9.58 -4.14
N ARG A 202 -11.84 10.21 -4.08
CA ARG A 202 -11.73 11.68 -4.14
C ARG A 202 -12.29 12.26 -5.44
N LYS A 203 -12.10 11.57 -6.55
CA LYS A 203 -12.62 11.98 -7.85
C LYS A 203 -14.14 11.85 -7.94
N ASN A 204 -14.69 10.74 -7.45
CA ASN A 204 -16.10 10.39 -7.66
C ASN A 204 -17.02 10.74 -6.49
N SER A 205 -16.46 11.18 -5.36
CA SER A 205 -17.22 11.61 -4.19
C SER A 205 -16.61 12.87 -3.54
N PRO A 206 -16.30 13.93 -4.31
CA PRO A 206 -15.80 15.17 -3.72
C PRO A 206 -16.92 15.93 -3.02
N ILE A 207 -16.56 16.75 -2.03
CA ILE A 207 -17.47 17.82 -1.59
C ILE A 207 -17.42 18.91 -2.66
N PRO A 208 -18.56 19.28 -3.27
CA PRO A 208 -18.61 20.28 -4.33
C PRO A 208 -17.96 21.62 -3.91
N SER A 209 -17.27 22.27 -4.83
CA SER A 209 -16.53 23.52 -4.56
C SER A 209 -17.41 24.66 -4.11
N ASN A 210 -18.63 24.76 -4.66
CA ASN A 210 -19.62 25.73 -4.22
C ASN A 210 -19.99 25.57 -2.73
N ILE A 211 -20.11 24.33 -2.24
CA ILE A 211 -20.35 24.04 -0.81
C ILE A 211 -19.14 24.40 0.04
N GLN A 212 -17.93 24.14 -0.46
CA GLN A 212 -16.70 24.47 0.27
C GLN A 212 -16.53 25.98 0.50
N GLN A 213 -17.09 26.83 -0.37
CA GLN A 213 -17.02 28.29 -0.32
C GLN A 213 -18.09 28.91 0.59
N LEU A 214 -19.15 28.17 0.96
CA LEU A 214 -20.22 28.67 1.84
C LEU A 214 -19.66 29.00 3.23
N GLU A 215 -20.36 29.91 3.90
CA GLU A 215 -20.16 30.14 5.34
C GLU A 215 -20.42 28.83 6.12
N PRO A 216 -19.73 28.55 7.22
CA PRO A 216 -19.76 27.28 7.89
C PRO A 216 -21.14 26.77 8.29
N GLU A 217 -22.06 27.63 8.67
CA GLU A 217 -23.44 27.27 9.02
C GLU A 217 -24.25 26.82 7.80
N GLU A 218 -24.11 27.57 6.70
CA GLU A 218 -24.76 27.20 5.42
C GLU A 218 -24.15 25.96 4.83
N ARG A 219 -22.81 25.82 4.95
CA ARG A 219 -22.07 24.65 4.53
C ARG A 219 -22.57 23.40 5.24
N GLN A 220 -22.77 23.46 6.56
CA GLN A 220 -23.29 22.31 7.33
C GLN A 220 -24.64 21.86 6.78
N LYS A 221 -25.58 22.80 6.59
CA LYS A 221 -26.90 22.50 6.01
C LYS A 221 -26.83 21.94 4.59
N ALA A 222 -25.88 22.42 3.79
CA ALA A 222 -25.67 21.92 2.42
C ALA A 222 -25.07 20.51 2.41
N LEU A 223 -24.15 20.21 3.33
CA LEU A 223 -23.55 18.87 3.46
C LEU A 223 -24.56 17.79 3.90
N GLU A 224 -25.54 18.16 4.73
CA GLU A 224 -26.63 17.28 5.14
C GLU A 224 -27.53 16.86 3.97
N LYS A 225 -27.61 17.71 2.92
CA LYS A 225 -28.42 17.46 1.73
C LYS A 225 -27.69 16.72 0.63
N LEU A 226 -26.38 16.51 0.76
CA LEU A 226 -25.64 15.72 -0.23
C LEU A 226 -26.15 14.28 -0.24
N PRO A 227 -26.13 13.59 -1.41
CA PRO A 227 -26.49 12.20 -1.46
C PRO A 227 -25.53 11.34 -0.63
N SER A 228 -25.98 10.18 -0.21
CA SER A 228 -25.12 9.14 0.34
C SER A 228 -24.09 8.68 -0.71
N VAL A 229 -23.06 8.00 -0.28
CA VAL A 229 -22.03 7.46 -1.18
C VAL A 229 -22.63 6.53 -2.23
N SER A 230 -22.14 6.61 -3.48
CA SER A 230 -22.53 5.69 -4.55
C SER A 230 -22.02 4.27 -4.26
N ILE A 231 -22.64 3.27 -4.90
CA ILE A 231 -22.28 1.86 -4.70
C ILE A 231 -20.79 1.60 -5.03
N PRO A 232 -20.19 2.11 -6.14
CA PRO A 232 -18.79 1.93 -6.42
C PRO A 232 -17.87 2.60 -5.38
N VAL A 233 -18.23 3.78 -4.88
CA VAL A 233 -17.49 4.44 -3.81
C VAL A 233 -17.55 3.62 -2.53
N GLN A 234 -18.71 3.06 -2.19
CA GLN A 234 -18.86 2.16 -1.05
C GLN A 234 -18.03 0.89 -1.23
N ALA A 235 -17.98 0.31 -2.43
CA ALA A 235 -17.14 -0.85 -2.71
C ALA A 235 -15.65 -0.54 -2.48
N ALA A 236 -15.17 0.61 -2.98
CA ALA A 236 -13.79 1.05 -2.77
C ALA A 236 -13.47 1.27 -1.28
N LEU A 237 -14.36 1.91 -0.52
CA LEU A 237 -14.24 2.09 0.93
C LEU A 237 -14.18 0.74 1.67
N THR A 238 -14.98 -0.22 1.24
CA THR A 238 -15.00 -1.57 1.81
C THR A 238 -13.65 -2.27 1.60
N VAL A 239 -13.07 -2.19 0.41
CA VAL A 239 -11.75 -2.77 0.10
C VAL A 239 -10.66 -2.10 0.94
N ILE A 240 -10.66 -0.75 1.01
CA ILE A 240 -9.72 0.00 1.84
C ILE A 240 -9.85 -0.41 3.32
N GLY A 241 -11.09 -0.51 3.83
CA GLY A 241 -11.35 -0.78 5.23
C GLY A 241 -10.89 -2.15 5.72
N ARG A 242 -10.90 -3.16 4.84
CA ARG A 242 -10.54 -4.55 5.18
C ARG A 242 -9.14 -4.99 4.72
N ARG A 243 -8.31 -4.03 4.26
CA ARG A 243 -6.92 -4.32 3.88
C ARG A 243 -6.09 -4.83 5.04
N LYS A 244 -5.07 -5.59 4.76
CA LYS A 244 -4.08 -6.03 5.74
C LYS A 244 -3.03 -4.94 5.94
N VAL A 245 -3.04 -4.28 7.11
CA VAL A 245 -2.16 -3.13 7.40
C VAL A 245 -0.69 -3.50 7.44
N GLU A 246 -0.37 -4.73 7.81
CA GLU A 246 0.99 -5.27 7.77
C GLU A 246 1.60 -5.25 6.36
N ASN A 247 0.78 -5.27 5.32
CA ASN A 247 1.22 -5.21 3.94
C ASN A 247 1.42 -3.77 3.42
N ASP A 248 1.00 -2.76 4.17
CA ASP A 248 1.12 -1.36 3.72
C ASP A 248 2.58 -0.94 3.47
N GLN A 249 3.55 -1.61 4.10
CA GLN A 249 4.99 -1.36 3.95
C GLN A 249 5.74 -2.44 3.15
N ALA A 250 5.04 -3.46 2.65
CA ALA A 250 5.69 -4.62 2.02
C ALA A 250 6.52 -4.27 0.76
N GLY A 251 6.20 -3.16 0.07
CA GLY A 251 6.93 -2.69 -1.11
C GLY A 251 8.24 -1.98 -0.82
N ASP A 252 8.42 -1.41 0.37
CA ASP A 252 9.55 -0.53 0.68
C ASP A 252 10.85 -1.32 0.92
N ASN A 253 10.75 -2.56 1.38
CA ASN A 253 11.90 -3.43 1.66
C ASN A 253 12.63 -3.93 0.39
N LEU A 254 12.00 -3.83 -0.77
CA LEU A 254 12.55 -4.31 -2.05
C LEU A 254 13.47 -3.29 -2.74
N ALA A 255 13.34 -2.00 -2.42
CA ALA A 255 14.07 -0.94 -3.09
C ALA A 255 15.45 -0.63 -2.47
N GLY A 256 15.81 -1.22 -1.33
CA GLY A 256 17.07 -0.93 -0.64
C GLY A 256 17.24 0.54 -0.23
N THR A 257 16.17 1.31 -0.27
CA THR A 257 16.13 2.70 0.18
C THR A 257 15.54 2.71 1.57
N THR A 258 16.39 2.93 2.56
CA THR A 258 16.05 3.09 3.97
C THR A 258 15.34 4.42 4.27
N ASP A 259 14.50 4.91 3.36
CA ASP A 259 13.61 6.04 3.64
C ASP A 259 12.36 5.54 4.41
N SER A 260 12.64 4.87 5.55
CA SER A 260 11.65 4.33 6.49
C SER A 260 10.80 5.41 7.18
N ASN A 261 10.94 6.69 6.79
CA ASN A 261 10.23 7.83 7.39
C ASN A 261 9.00 8.30 6.60
N LYS A 262 8.69 7.76 5.44
CA LYS A 262 7.52 8.17 4.69
C LYS A 262 6.30 7.37 5.14
N ILE A 263 5.60 7.88 6.13
CA ILE A 263 4.34 7.28 6.61
C ILE A 263 3.33 7.31 5.47
N LYS A 264 2.92 6.13 5.01
CA LYS A 264 1.86 5.97 4.02
C LYS A 264 0.52 6.31 4.64
N ILE A 265 -0.20 7.27 4.04
CA ILE A 265 -1.45 7.81 4.57
C ILE A 265 -2.56 7.62 3.54
N LEU A 266 -3.66 7.00 3.95
CA LEU A 266 -4.88 6.95 3.14
C LEU A 266 -5.48 8.36 3.10
N ASP A 267 -5.49 9.01 1.94
CA ASP A 267 -6.04 10.35 1.80
C ASP A 267 -7.50 10.32 1.31
N LEU A 268 -8.40 10.55 2.24
CA LEU A 268 -9.84 10.69 2.04
C LEU A 268 -10.32 12.09 2.45
N SER A 269 -9.41 13.08 2.45
CA SER A 269 -9.75 14.44 2.84
C SER A 269 -10.75 15.09 1.87
N ARG A 270 -11.63 15.93 2.40
CA ARG A 270 -12.64 16.71 1.65
C ARG A 270 -13.56 15.85 0.76
N THR A 271 -13.75 14.58 1.10
CA THR A 271 -14.67 13.69 0.40
C THR A 271 -16.05 13.68 1.03
N ASN A 272 -17.07 13.43 0.21
CA ASN A 272 -18.42 13.17 0.70
C ASN A 272 -18.56 11.68 1.00
N LEU A 273 -18.52 11.32 2.27
CA LEU A 273 -18.68 9.97 2.80
C LEU A 273 -19.96 9.85 3.64
N ARG A 274 -20.97 10.68 3.30
CA ARG A 274 -22.25 10.69 3.98
C ARG A 274 -22.88 9.29 3.92
N GLU A 275 -23.30 8.79 5.09
CA GLU A 275 -23.93 7.47 5.26
C GLU A 275 -23.10 6.28 4.78
N ALA A 276 -21.77 6.47 4.60
CA ALA A 276 -20.86 5.38 4.22
C ALA A 276 -20.84 4.28 5.29
N ASN A 277 -20.88 3.02 4.86
CA ASN A 277 -20.63 1.89 5.74
C ASN A 277 -19.13 1.63 5.90
N LEU A 278 -18.59 2.05 7.02
CA LEU A 278 -17.20 1.90 7.43
C LEU A 278 -17.08 1.09 8.72
N ASN A 279 -18.09 0.26 9.03
CA ASN A 279 -18.09 -0.59 10.20
C ASN A 279 -16.85 -1.50 10.22
N ARG A 280 -16.12 -1.47 11.35
CA ARG A 280 -14.86 -2.22 11.55
C ARG A 280 -13.76 -1.92 10.53
N ALA A 281 -13.90 -0.86 9.73
CA ALA A 281 -12.88 -0.46 8.76
C ALA A 281 -11.57 -0.07 9.45
N ASN A 282 -10.45 -0.44 8.86
CA ASN A 282 -9.15 0.02 9.32
C ASN A 282 -8.78 1.34 8.63
N LEU A 283 -8.99 2.44 9.35
CA LEU A 283 -8.68 3.81 8.96
C LEU A 283 -7.59 4.42 9.85
N ASN A 284 -6.75 3.56 10.45
CA ASN A 284 -5.64 4.01 11.27
C ASN A 284 -4.76 5.00 10.48
N ARG A 285 -4.50 6.18 11.09
CA ARG A 285 -3.74 7.28 10.49
C ARG A 285 -4.31 7.86 9.19
N ALA A 286 -5.53 7.50 8.78
CA ALA A 286 -6.14 8.04 7.56
C ALA A 286 -6.31 9.56 7.67
N ASN A 287 -6.17 10.26 6.56
CA ASN A 287 -6.49 11.67 6.43
C ASN A 287 -7.96 11.82 6.01
N LEU A 288 -8.81 12.18 6.95
CA LEU A 288 -10.23 12.47 6.79
C LEU A 288 -10.52 13.98 7.06
N ASN A 289 -9.48 14.82 6.92
CA ASN A 289 -9.62 16.26 7.17
C ASN A 289 -10.76 16.85 6.34
N ARG A 290 -11.71 17.49 7.00
CA ARG A 290 -12.90 18.11 6.39
C ARG A 290 -13.75 17.16 5.54
N ALA A 291 -13.68 15.86 5.74
CA ALA A 291 -14.58 14.91 5.10
C ALA A 291 -16.00 15.02 5.66
N ASN A 292 -17.01 14.78 4.82
CA ASN A 292 -18.40 14.68 5.24
C ASN A 292 -18.71 13.22 5.60
N LEU A 293 -18.77 12.92 6.89
CA LEU A 293 -19.11 11.63 7.47
C LEU A 293 -20.49 11.68 8.16
N ASN A 294 -21.36 12.61 7.79
CA ASN A 294 -22.69 12.74 8.41
C ASN A 294 -23.47 11.43 8.23
N GLY A 295 -23.98 10.89 9.34
CA GLY A 295 -24.72 9.63 9.35
C GLY A 295 -23.88 8.39 8.98
N ALA A 296 -22.55 8.48 8.84
CA ALA A 296 -21.71 7.36 8.50
C ALA A 296 -21.70 6.28 9.60
N TYR A 297 -21.64 5.02 9.18
CA TYR A 297 -21.54 3.87 10.08
C TYR A 297 -20.07 3.53 10.31
N LEU A 298 -19.57 3.80 11.51
CA LEU A 298 -18.18 3.66 11.92
C LEU A 298 -18.04 2.73 13.15
N ASP A 299 -19.04 1.86 13.37
CA ASP A 299 -19.04 0.98 14.54
C ASP A 299 -17.83 0.06 14.54
N GLY A 300 -17.04 0.13 15.63
CA GLY A 300 -15.81 -0.65 15.78
C GLY A 300 -14.70 -0.26 14.80
N ALA A 301 -14.82 0.83 14.04
CA ALA A 301 -13.78 1.29 13.11
C ALA A 301 -12.50 1.67 13.87
N ASN A 302 -11.35 1.37 13.26
CA ASN A 302 -10.06 1.79 13.77
C ASN A 302 -9.67 3.15 13.15
N LEU A 303 -9.92 4.22 13.90
CA LEU A 303 -9.56 5.61 13.58
C LEU A 303 -8.38 6.10 14.44
N ASN A 304 -7.59 5.20 15.00
CA ASN A 304 -6.44 5.59 15.82
C ASN A 304 -5.51 6.51 15.03
N ARG A 305 -5.18 7.68 15.63
CA ARG A 305 -4.32 8.70 15.01
C ARG A 305 -4.83 9.23 13.66
N ALA A 306 -6.09 8.98 13.28
CA ALA A 306 -6.67 9.54 12.07
C ALA A 306 -6.79 11.06 12.19
N ASN A 307 -6.61 11.77 11.07
CA ASN A 307 -6.85 13.22 10.99
C ASN A 307 -8.30 13.47 10.60
N LEU A 308 -9.14 13.77 11.59
CA LEU A 308 -10.54 14.16 11.45
C LEU A 308 -10.75 15.67 11.69
N ASN A 309 -9.69 16.49 11.57
CA ASN A 309 -9.82 17.92 11.82
C ASN A 309 -10.86 18.56 10.90
N GLY A 310 -11.82 19.24 11.50
CA GLY A 310 -12.93 19.87 10.78
C GLY A 310 -13.84 18.92 10.02
N ALA A 311 -13.77 17.61 10.28
CA ALA A 311 -14.67 16.63 9.68
C ALA A 311 -16.11 16.81 10.20
N TYR A 312 -17.09 16.47 9.38
CA TYR A 312 -18.51 16.50 9.71
C TYR A 312 -18.96 15.09 10.06
N LEU A 313 -19.37 14.88 11.30
CA LEU A 313 -19.76 13.58 11.88
C LEU A 313 -21.17 13.67 12.50
N ASP A 314 -22.01 14.60 12.01
CA ASP A 314 -23.36 14.77 12.53
C ASP A 314 -24.15 13.45 12.39
N GLY A 315 -24.68 12.96 13.52
CA GLY A 315 -25.41 11.71 13.59
C GLY A 315 -24.61 10.47 13.23
N ALA A 316 -23.28 10.53 13.12
CA ALA A 316 -22.46 9.37 12.81
C ALA A 316 -22.47 8.31 13.93
N TYR A 317 -22.42 7.03 13.53
CA TYR A 317 -22.41 5.89 14.46
C TYR A 317 -20.97 5.47 14.74
N LEU A 318 -20.52 5.66 15.98
CA LEU A 318 -19.14 5.42 16.44
C LEU A 318 -19.10 4.43 17.62
N TYR A 319 -20.08 3.53 17.70
CA TYR A 319 -20.12 2.54 18.78
C TYR A 319 -18.84 1.70 18.79
N ARG A 320 -18.12 1.68 19.94
CA ARG A 320 -16.84 0.99 20.10
C ARG A 320 -15.76 1.40 19.08
N ALA A 321 -15.87 2.53 18.42
CA ALA A 321 -14.81 3.02 17.53
C ALA A 321 -13.52 3.32 18.31
N TYR A 322 -12.37 3.05 17.68
CA TYR A 322 -11.07 3.35 18.26
C TYR A 322 -10.59 4.69 17.74
N LEU A 323 -10.57 5.70 18.61
CA LEU A 323 -10.15 7.08 18.32
C LEU A 323 -8.89 7.47 19.12
N TYR A 324 -8.09 6.49 19.54
CA TYR A 324 -6.87 6.71 20.31
C TYR A 324 -5.96 7.71 19.57
N ARG A 325 -5.69 8.85 20.22
CA ARG A 325 -4.89 9.98 19.67
C ARG A 325 -5.37 10.47 18.30
N ALA A 326 -6.65 10.34 17.97
CA ALA A 326 -7.21 10.93 16.76
C ALA A 326 -7.24 12.46 16.86
N TYR A 327 -7.10 13.14 15.71
CA TYR A 327 -7.19 14.59 15.63
C TYR A 327 -8.63 14.98 15.29
N LEU A 328 -9.35 15.56 16.23
CA LEU A 328 -10.74 15.99 16.11
C LEU A 328 -10.87 17.52 16.28
N TYR A 329 -9.79 18.29 16.03
CA TYR A 329 -9.82 19.73 16.13
C TYR A 329 -10.95 20.34 15.27
N GLY A 330 -11.90 21.01 15.90
CA GLY A 330 -13.04 21.63 15.21
C GLY A 330 -13.96 20.66 14.47
N ALA A 331 -13.91 19.37 14.76
CA ALA A 331 -14.82 18.38 14.17
C ALA A 331 -16.25 18.56 14.68
N ASN A 332 -17.24 18.37 13.81
CA ASN A 332 -18.65 18.41 14.18
C ASN A 332 -19.14 17.00 14.52
N LEU A 333 -19.34 16.74 15.82
CA LEU A 333 -19.86 15.48 16.37
C LEU A 333 -21.30 15.67 16.91
N TYR A 334 -22.05 16.65 16.39
CA TYR A 334 -23.42 16.88 16.77
C TYR A 334 -24.24 15.59 16.60
N ARG A 335 -24.99 15.19 17.64
CA ARG A 335 -25.80 13.94 17.66
C ARG A 335 -25.04 12.65 17.32
N ALA A 336 -23.71 12.62 17.31
CA ALA A 336 -22.96 11.41 17.06
C ALA A 336 -23.15 10.38 18.19
N TYR A 337 -23.17 9.09 17.85
CA TYR A 337 -23.33 7.98 18.79
C TYR A 337 -21.97 7.45 19.21
N LEU A 338 -21.50 7.78 20.42
CA LEU A 338 -20.14 7.52 20.91
C LEU A 338 -20.06 6.46 22.01
N TYR A 339 -21.08 5.62 22.14
CA TYR A 339 -21.11 4.57 23.16
C TYR A 339 -19.85 3.70 23.10
N ARG A 340 -19.10 3.64 24.20
CA ARG A 340 -17.88 2.84 24.34
C ARG A 340 -16.78 3.21 23.33
N ALA A 341 -16.85 4.35 22.66
CA ALA A 341 -15.76 4.82 21.80
C ALA A 341 -14.51 5.11 22.65
N ASN A 342 -13.34 4.76 22.15
CA ASN A 342 -12.08 5.03 22.84
C ASN A 342 -11.51 6.39 22.40
N LEU A 343 -11.71 7.43 23.20
CA LEU A 343 -11.23 8.78 22.95
C LEU A 343 -9.88 9.10 23.62
N TYR A 344 -9.21 8.09 24.21
CA TYR A 344 -7.97 8.32 24.95
C TYR A 344 -6.93 9.09 24.11
N GLY A 345 -6.57 10.29 24.57
CA GLY A 345 -5.64 11.17 23.91
C GLY A 345 -6.13 11.80 22.61
N ALA A 346 -7.38 11.64 22.23
CA ALA A 346 -7.96 12.33 21.08
C ALA A 346 -7.97 13.83 21.31
N ASN A 347 -7.64 14.64 20.31
CA ASN A 347 -7.66 16.10 20.41
C ASN A 347 -9.07 16.64 20.17
N LEU A 348 -9.76 17.08 21.22
CA LEU A 348 -11.13 17.62 21.17
C LEU A 348 -11.18 19.17 21.15
N TYR A 349 -10.07 19.86 20.88
CA TYR A 349 -10.07 21.33 20.87
C TYR A 349 -11.09 21.84 19.84
N GLY A 350 -12.07 22.63 20.30
CA GLY A 350 -13.13 23.19 19.46
C GLY A 350 -14.08 22.15 18.82
N ALA A 351 -14.01 20.89 19.20
CA ALA A 351 -14.94 19.86 18.72
C ALA A 351 -16.35 20.14 19.23
N TYR A 352 -17.36 20.00 18.38
CA TYR A 352 -18.77 20.25 18.69
C TYR A 352 -19.47 18.95 19.09
N LEU A 353 -19.73 18.79 20.38
CA LEU A 353 -20.24 17.57 21.01
C LEU A 353 -21.71 17.68 21.47
N TYR A 354 -22.41 18.80 21.16
CA TYR A 354 -23.79 18.98 21.59
C TYR A 354 -24.69 17.88 21.06
N GLY A 355 -25.50 17.29 21.94
CA GLY A 355 -26.38 16.19 21.59
C GLY A 355 -25.67 14.86 21.26
N ALA A 356 -24.35 14.77 21.38
CA ALA A 356 -23.64 13.51 21.24
C ALA A 356 -24.08 12.52 22.33
N VAL A 357 -24.31 11.25 21.93
CA VAL A 357 -24.95 10.25 22.77
C VAL A 357 -23.94 9.18 23.20
N GLY A 358 -24.07 8.72 24.43
CA GLY A 358 -23.24 7.61 24.95
C GLY A 358 -21.82 8.02 25.37
N LEU A 359 -21.57 9.32 25.53
CA LEU A 359 -20.35 9.83 26.14
C LEU A 359 -20.43 9.79 27.66
N HIS A 360 -19.58 8.98 28.27
CA HIS A 360 -19.38 9.02 29.71
C HIS A 360 -18.29 10.04 30.09
N PRO A 361 -18.38 10.69 31.26
CA PRO A 361 -17.39 11.67 31.71
C PRO A 361 -15.95 11.15 31.66
N GLU A 362 -15.70 9.88 32.00
CA GLU A 362 -14.38 9.25 31.93
C GLU A 362 -13.83 9.21 30.48
N GLN A 363 -14.67 8.91 29.48
CA GLN A 363 -14.26 8.94 28.07
C GLN A 363 -13.87 10.34 27.63
N ILE A 364 -14.66 11.36 28.03
CA ILE A 364 -14.39 12.77 27.70
C ILE A 364 -13.07 13.21 28.33
N LYS A 365 -12.87 12.96 29.62
CA LYS A 365 -11.68 13.38 30.36
C LYS A 365 -10.42 12.63 29.94
N SER A 366 -10.54 11.47 29.33
CA SER A 366 -9.41 10.75 28.74
C SER A 366 -8.88 11.39 27.46
N ALA A 367 -9.63 12.31 26.87
CA ALA A 367 -9.23 13.05 25.66
C ALA A 367 -8.44 14.32 26.00
N CYS A 368 -7.63 14.79 25.06
CA CYS A 368 -6.93 16.05 25.18
C CYS A 368 -7.83 17.25 24.83
N PHE A 369 -7.64 18.34 25.56
CA PHE A 369 -8.35 19.62 25.34
C PHE A 369 -9.88 19.52 25.40
N TRP A 370 -10.42 18.54 26.14
CA TRP A 370 -11.85 18.37 26.31
C TRP A 370 -12.51 19.61 26.95
N GLU A 371 -11.80 20.37 27.76
CA GLU A 371 -12.27 21.64 28.33
C GLU A 371 -12.42 22.76 27.29
N ARG A 372 -11.91 22.58 26.09
CA ARG A 372 -12.03 23.48 24.93
C ARG A 372 -13.09 23.00 23.93
N ALA A 373 -13.77 21.90 24.21
CA ALA A 373 -14.87 21.41 23.39
C ALA A 373 -16.17 22.18 23.66
N ILE A 374 -17.12 22.04 22.75
CA ILE A 374 -18.41 22.74 22.78
C ILE A 374 -19.50 21.69 23.10
N TYR A 375 -20.07 21.80 24.29
CA TYR A 375 -21.11 20.88 24.81
C TYR A 375 -22.53 21.43 24.68
N THR A 376 -22.68 22.66 24.29
CA THR A 376 -23.96 23.36 24.08
C THR A 376 -24.13 23.78 22.64
N GLN A 377 -25.24 24.44 22.29
CA GLN A 377 -25.39 24.93 20.92
C GLN A 377 -24.19 25.80 20.50
N ALA A 378 -23.76 25.62 19.29
CA ALA A 378 -22.65 26.35 18.69
C ALA A 378 -23.14 27.42 17.71
N LYS A 379 -22.35 28.47 17.55
CA LYS A 379 -22.47 29.49 16.49
C LYS A 379 -21.12 29.69 15.84
N TRP A 380 -21.10 30.13 14.60
CA TRP A 380 -19.87 30.53 13.93
C TRP A 380 -19.43 31.93 14.36
N ASP A 381 -18.21 32.05 14.85
CA ASP A 381 -17.56 33.32 15.17
C ASP A 381 -16.70 33.73 13.97
N LYS A 382 -17.15 34.75 13.23
CA LYS A 382 -16.49 35.23 12.00
C LYS A 382 -15.10 35.82 12.26
N ASP A 383 -14.93 36.46 13.41
CA ASP A 383 -13.67 37.12 13.78
C ASP A 383 -12.60 36.08 14.14
N LYS A 384 -12.98 35.10 14.91
CA LYS A 384 -12.08 33.98 15.31
C LYS A 384 -11.96 32.89 14.27
N LYS A 385 -12.84 32.87 13.24
CA LYS A 385 -12.93 31.84 12.21
C LYS A 385 -13.04 30.42 12.80
N LEU A 386 -13.84 30.28 13.85
CA LEU A 386 -14.07 28.97 14.52
C LEU A 386 -15.49 28.90 15.11
N TRP A 387 -15.94 27.67 15.35
CA TRP A 387 -17.16 27.44 16.10
C TRP A 387 -16.94 27.76 17.57
N VAL A 388 -17.90 28.45 18.18
CA VAL A 388 -17.91 28.81 19.62
C VAL A 388 -19.27 28.44 20.21
N ALA A 389 -19.32 28.24 21.51
CA ALA A 389 -20.59 28.06 22.19
C ALA A 389 -21.46 29.30 22.01
N ALA A 390 -22.72 29.12 21.62
CA ALA A 390 -23.68 30.22 21.49
C ALA A 390 -23.93 30.92 22.86
N ASP A 391 -23.97 30.10 23.93
CA ASP A 391 -23.95 30.56 25.33
C ASP A 391 -22.66 30.06 26.02
N PRO A 392 -21.60 30.88 26.10
CA PRO A 392 -20.36 30.53 26.78
C PRO A 392 -20.52 30.17 28.25
N LYS A 393 -21.47 30.79 28.96
CA LYS A 393 -21.73 30.51 30.38
C LYS A 393 -22.38 29.15 30.55
N ALA A 394 -23.32 28.77 29.68
CA ALA A 394 -23.92 27.45 29.68
C ALA A 394 -22.87 26.38 29.37
N ASN A 395 -22.01 26.61 28.38
CA ASN A 395 -20.93 25.68 28.06
C ASN A 395 -19.94 25.53 29.22
N GLN A 396 -19.59 26.62 29.88
CA GLN A 396 -18.71 26.58 31.05
C GLN A 396 -19.34 25.77 32.21
N ARG A 397 -20.66 25.88 32.42
CA ARG A 397 -21.35 25.09 33.44
C ARG A 397 -21.22 23.58 33.18
N GLU A 398 -21.33 23.13 31.91
CA GLU A 398 -21.14 21.72 31.57
C GLU A 398 -19.69 21.28 31.80
N ILE A 399 -18.70 22.10 31.43
CA ILE A 399 -17.29 21.86 31.73
C ILE A 399 -17.03 21.72 33.22
N ASP A 400 -17.59 22.67 34.03
CA ASP A 400 -17.42 22.69 35.49
C ASP A 400 -18.10 21.48 36.15
N LYS A 401 -19.23 20.99 35.59
CA LYS A 401 -19.88 19.77 36.02
C LYS A 401 -18.97 18.57 35.80
N LEU A 402 -18.35 18.46 34.60
CA LEU A 402 -17.36 17.41 34.31
C LEU A 402 -16.15 17.52 35.27
N LYS A 403 -15.61 18.69 35.51
CA LYS A 403 -14.48 18.90 36.42
C LYS A 403 -14.76 18.48 37.87
N ARG A 404 -15.99 18.70 38.35
CA ARG A 404 -16.39 18.32 39.71
C ARG A 404 -16.54 16.85 39.92
N ASP A 405 -16.82 16.08 38.86
CA ASP A 405 -16.94 14.63 38.94
C ASP A 405 -15.54 13.96 38.98
N LYS A 406 -14.95 13.90 40.16
CA LYS A 406 -13.62 13.31 40.40
C LYS A 406 -13.60 11.80 40.18
N ASN A 407 -14.72 11.12 40.28
CA ASN A 407 -14.81 9.67 40.10
C ASN A 407 -14.59 9.25 38.64
N SER A 408 -14.73 10.21 37.71
CA SER A 408 -14.51 9.99 36.26
C SER A 408 -13.14 10.46 35.78
N ASP A 409 -12.22 10.82 36.67
CA ASP A 409 -10.86 11.18 36.26
C ASP A 409 -10.12 9.95 35.72
N PRO A 410 -9.41 10.04 34.59
CA PRO A 410 -8.74 8.92 34.01
C PRO A 410 -7.62 8.41 34.93
N ARG A 411 -7.52 7.11 35.12
CA ARG A 411 -6.48 6.48 35.96
C ARG A 411 -5.06 6.78 35.47
N ASN A 412 -4.90 6.93 34.17
CA ASN A 412 -3.65 7.29 33.51
C ASN A 412 -3.89 8.56 32.68
N PRO A 413 -3.69 9.76 33.25
CA PRO A 413 -3.83 11.00 32.50
C PRO A 413 -2.79 11.03 31.36
N ILE A 414 -3.26 11.47 30.19
CA ILE A 414 -2.38 11.59 29.03
C ILE A 414 -1.64 12.94 29.03
N ASP A 415 -0.39 12.91 28.61
CA ASP A 415 0.33 14.13 28.28
C ASP A 415 -0.15 14.63 26.90
N CYS A 416 -0.87 15.75 26.91
CA CYS A 416 -1.42 16.41 25.73
C CYS A 416 -0.44 17.40 25.10
N THR A 417 0.76 17.58 25.63
CA THR A 417 1.77 18.52 25.14
C THR A 417 2.66 17.90 24.06
N THR A 418 2.77 16.58 24.00
CA THR A 418 3.53 15.87 22.97
C THR A 418 2.73 15.76 21.68
N LYS A 419 3.22 16.46 20.64
CA LYS A 419 2.68 16.45 19.27
C LYS A 419 2.90 15.13 18.54
#